data_b943ac1c7c3705c9ab459fb14f6e09d6
#
_entry.id   b943ac1c7c3705c9ab459fb14f6e09d6
#
_cell.length_a   1.000
_cell.length_b   1.000
_cell.length_c   1.000
_cell.angle_alpha   90.00
_cell.angle_beta   90.00
_cell.angle_gamma   90.00
#
_symmetry.space_group_name_H-M   'P 1'
#
loop_
_entity.id
_entity.type
_entity.pdbx_description
1 polymer ?
#
loop_
_entity_poly.entity_id
_entity_poly.type
_entity_poly.pdbx_seq_one_letter_code
_entity_poly.pdbx_strand_id
1 'polypeptide(L)'
;MPIQASRTRYTPVAQALHWIIAALIVTQFTLGWMGEDLPLGAHKLSLLARHKSFGMTVLMLAVLRLSWRLFNPPPSLPGGMSKIERFLARATHAAFYLLLFAMPLTGWLMSSAKNYSVSWFGLFTWPDLIGPNERSFEFLKGTHDLLSILLFAVAILHILAALKHHFWNKDDVFRRMLPFTKTEKQS
;
A
#
# COMPACT_ATOMS: atom_id res chain seq x y z
N MET A 1 17.17 1.82 32.33
CA MET A 1 16.58 1.71 31.00
C MET A 1 17.03 2.91 30.20
N PRO A 2 17.72 2.77 29.05
CA PRO A 2 18.11 3.91 28.25
C PRO A 2 16.85 4.59 27.72
N ILE A 3 16.69 5.88 27.99
CA ILE A 3 15.68 6.74 27.39
C ILE A 3 15.99 6.78 25.89
N GLN A 4 15.25 5.99 25.09
CA GLN A 4 15.33 6.13 23.64
C GLN A 4 14.90 7.55 23.30
N ALA A 5 15.87 8.37 22.91
CA ALA A 5 15.60 9.70 22.39
C ALA A 5 14.50 9.58 21.34
N SER A 6 13.36 10.27 21.56
CA SER A 6 12.19 10.17 20.68
C SER A 6 12.63 10.56 19.26
N ARG A 7 12.63 9.59 18.34
CA ARG A 7 13.01 9.85 16.96
C ARG A 7 12.06 10.89 16.36
N THR A 8 12.61 11.95 15.84
CA THR A 8 11.83 13.02 15.19
C THR A 8 11.43 12.66 13.77
N ARG A 9 12.08 11.63 13.14
CA ARG A 9 11.88 11.20 11.75
C ARG A 9 11.75 9.68 11.64
N TYR A 10 11.13 9.25 10.54
CA TYR A 10 11.15 7.84 10.13
C TYR A 10 12.57 7.41 9.72
N THR A 11 12.87 6.13 9.91
CA THR A 11 14.15 5.57 9.46
C THR A 11 14.25 5.59 7.93
N PRO A 12 15.46 5.67 7.34
CA PRO A 12 15.62 5.63 5.89
C PRO A 12 14.96 4.42 5.23
N VAL A 13 15.02 3.25 5.88
CA VAL A 13 14.34 2.02 5.41
C VAL A 13 12.83 2.20 5.38
N ALA A 14 12.22 2.78 6.44
CA ALA A 14 10.78 3.03 6.46
C ALA A 14 10.34 4.04 5.38
N GLN A 15 11.18 5.04 5.10
CA GLN A 15 10.96 6.02 4.02
C GLN A 15 11.06 5.35 2.65
N ALA A 16 12.11 4.57 2.40
CA ALA A 16 12.29 3.86 1.13
C ALA A 16 11.13 2.90 0.85
N LEU A 17 10.77 2.06 1.82
CA LEU A 17 9.64 1.14 1.69
C LEU A 17 8.31 1.89 1.43
N HIS A 18 8.13 3.05 2.06
CA HIS A 18 6.93 3.87 1.81
C HIS A 18 6.86 4.33 0.37
N TRP A 19 7.90 4.97 -0.12
CA TRP A 19 7.88 5.56 -1.46
C TRP A 19 7.90 4.50 -2.57
N ILE A 20 8.57 3.37 -2.37
CA ILE A 20 8.53 2.25 -3.32
C ILE A 20 7.11 1.68 -3.40
N ILE A 21 6.46 1.41 -2.25
CA ILE A 21 5.08 0.92 -2.22
C ILE A 21 4.13 1.95 -2.83
N ALA A 22 4.29 3.23 -2.55
CA ALA A 22 3.45 4.28 -3.13
C ALA A 22 3.55 4.32 -4.67
N ALA A 23 4.78 4.25 -5.21
CA ALA A 23 4.99 4.17 -6.66
C ALA A 23 4.37 2.90 -7.27
N LEU A 24 4.52 1.75 -6.60
CA LEU A 24 3.90 0.50 -7.04
C LEU A 24 2.37 0.55 -7.01
N ILE A 25 1.76 1.22 -6.03
CA ILE A 25 0.30 1.41 -5.99
C ILE A 25 -0.18 2.22 -7.19
N VAL A 26 0.52 3.31 -7.54
CA VAL A 26 0.20 4.08 -8.77
C VAL A 26 0.30 3.19 -10.00
N THR A 27 1.39 2.41 -10.11
CA THR A 27 1.57 1.44 -11.20
C THR A 27 0.43 0.42 -11.25
N GLN A 28 -0.01 -0.09 -10.10
CA GLN A 28 -1.10 -1.07 -10.00
C GLN A 28 -2.44 -0.52 -10.49
N PHE A 29 -2.80 0.70 -10.10
CA PHE A 29 -4.00 1.36 -10.61
C PHE A 29 -3.91 1.57 -12.13
N THR A 30 -2.76 2.04 -12.63
CA THR A 30 -2.57 2.23 -14.07
C THR A 30 -2.73 0.91 -14.83
N LEU A 31 -2.07 -0.16 -14.39
CA LEU A 31 -2.16 -1.47 -15.06
C LEU A 31 -3.57 -2.08 -14.96
N GLY A 32 -4.25 -1.90 -13.83
CA GLY A 32 -5.62 -2.37 -13.61
C GLY A 32 -6.59 -1.70 -14.58
N TRP A 33 -6.63 -0.37 -14.60
CA TRP A 33 -7.52 0.39 -15.50
C TRP A 33 -7.21 0.15 -16.98
N MET A 34 -5.94 0.17 -17.37
CA MET A 34 -5.57 -0.13 -18.77
C MET A 34 -5.95 -1.56 -19.18
N GLY A 35 -5.93 -2.52 -18.25
CA GLY A 35 -6.28 -3.89 -18.52
C GLY A 35 -7.79 -4.14 -18.59
N GLU A 36 -8.61 -3.34 -17.90
CA GLU A 36 -10.06 -3.54 -17.81
C GLU A 36 -10.75 -3.34 -19.17
N ASP A 37 -10.45 -2.25 -19.85
CA ASP A 37 -11.12 -1.83 -21.10
C ASP A 37 -10.63 -2.58 -22.35
N LEU A 38 -9.56 -3.36 -22.27
CA LEU A 38 -9.00 -4.04 -23.41
C LEU A 38 -9.79 -5.33 -23.74
N PRO A 39 -9.98 -5.64 -25.04
CA PRO A 39 -10.49 -6.94 -25.45
C PRO A 39 -9.51 -8.05 -25.06
N LEU A 40 -10.04 -9.27 -24.86
CA LEU A 40 -9.20 -10.43 -24.55
C LEU A 40 -8.20 -10.68 -25.70
N GLY A 41 -6.92 -10.65 -25.39
CA GLY A 41 -5.83 -10.83 -26.35
C GLY A 41 -4.47 -10.75 -25.67
N ALA A 42 -3.40 -10.95 -26.43
CA ALA A 42 -2.02 -11.00 -25.90
C ALA A 42 -1.65 -9.74 -25.09
N HIS A 43 -2.12 -8.57 -25.53
CA HIS A 43 -1.83 -7.31 -24.84
C HIS A 43 -2.49 -7.25 -23.46
N LYS A 44 -3.79 -7.56 -23.34
CA LYS A 44 -4.49 -7.66 -22.06
C LYS A 44 -3.84 -8.67 -21.13
N LEU A 45 -3.52 -9.85 -21.63
CA LEU A 45 -2.85 -10.90 -20.84
C LEU A 45 -1.49 -10.44 -20.30
N SER A 46 -0.71 -9.72 -21.12
CA SER A 46 0.59 -9.14 -20.71
C SER A 46 0.43 -8.10 -19.60
N LEU A 47 -0.57 -7.20 -19.69
CA LEU A 47 -0.84 -6.21 -18.64
C LEU A 47 -1.28 -6.87 -17.34
N LEU A 48 -2.19 -7.85 -17.41
CA LEU A 48 -2.64 -8.60 -16.23
C LEU A 48 -1.52 -9.42 -15.59
N ALA A 49 -0.61 -10.00 -16.40
CA ALA A 49 0.57 -10.69 -15.87
C ALA A 49 1.48 -9.74 -15.07
N ARG A 50 1.73 -8.54 -15.60
CA ARG A 50 2.48 -7.49 -14.89
C ARG A 50 1.75 -7.01 -13.64
N HIS A 51 0.43 -6.77 -13.72
CA HIS A 51 -0.41 -6.40 -12.58
C HIS A 51 -0.29 -7.43 -11.45
N LYS A 52 -0.40 -8.73 -11.76
CA LYS A 52 -0.23 -9.81 -10.79
C LYS A 52 1.17 -9.82 -10.17
N SER A 53 2.22 -9.69 -11.00
CA SER A 53 3.61 -9.69 -10.54
C SER A 53 3.91 -8.52 -9.60
N PHE A 54 3.51 -7.30 -9.95
CA PHE A 54 3.66 -6.13 -9.08
C PHE A 54 2.76 -6.22 -7.84
N GLY A 55 1.56 -6.81 -7.95
CA GLY A 55 0.68 -7.05 -6.80
C GLY A 55 1.34 -7.95 -5.75
N MET A 56 1.96 -9.05 -6.19
CA MET A 56 2.74 -9.93 -5.29
C MET A 56 3.96 -9.21 -4.71
N THR A 57 4.60 -8.33 -5.48
CA THR A 57 5.71 -7.50 -4.96
C THR A 57 5.20 -6.54 -3.87
N VAL A 58 4.04 -5.91 -4.05
CA VAL A 58 3.42 -5.07 -3.01
C VAL A 58 3.14 -5.88 -1.74
N LEU A 59 2.62 -7.11 -1.86
CA LEU A 59 2.40 -7.99 -0.71
C LEU A 59 3.68 -8.27 0.06
N MET A 60 4.75 -8.66 -0.64
CA MET A 60 6.06 -8.93 -0.01
C MET A 60 6.61 -7.67 0.68
N LEU A 61 6.54 -6.51 0.02
CA LEU A 61 7.00 -5.25 0.61
C LEU A 61 6.11 -4.80 1.78
N ALA A 62 4.81 -5.09 1.77
CA ALA A 62 3.91 -4.82 2.89
C ALA A 62 4.28 -5.66 4.12
N VAL A 63 4.60 -6.95 3.94
CA VAL A 63 5.12 -7.81 5.01
C VAL A 63 6.42 -7.22 5.56
N LEU A 64 7.38 -6.89 4.70
CA LEU A 64 8.66 -6.31 5.10
C LEU A 64 8.47 -4.97 5.85
N ARG A 65 7.58 -4.10 5.35
CA ARG A 65 7.27 -2.81 5.98
C ARG A 65 6.61 -2.97 7.35
N LEU A 66 5.67 -3.91 7.47
CA LEU A 66 5.03 -4.19 8.76
C LEU A 66 6.04 -4.75 9.76
N SER A 67 6.85 -5.72 9.35
CA SER A 67 7.92 -6.28 10.18
C SER A 67 8.91 -5.19 10.62
N TRP A 68 9.35 -4.35 9.69
CA TRP A 68 10.24 -3.23 10.03
C TRP A 68 9.62 -2.29 11.06
N ARG A 69 8.33 -1.98 10.92
CA ARG A 69 7.59 -1.11 11.85
C ARG A 69 7.46 -1.69 13.25
N LEU A 70 7.35 -3.01 13.40
CA LEU A 70 7.27 -3.68 14.70
C LEU A 70 8.58 -3.51 15.49
N PHE A 71 9.73 -3.58 14.81
CA PHE A 71 11.05 -3.40 15.43
C PHE A 71 11.50 -1.93 15.48
N ASN A 72 10.91 -1.05 14.67
CA ASN A 72 11.26 0.37 14.57
C ASN A 72 9.99 1.22 14.68
N PRO A 73 9.49 1.50 15.89
CA PRO A 73 8.29 2.29 16.09
C PRO A 73 8.37 3.64 15.38
N PRO A 74 7.25 4.12 14.82
CA PRO A 74 7.22 5.42 14.17
C PRO A 74 7.43 6.55 15.16
N PRO A 75 7.88 7.74 14.70
CA PRO A 75 7.95 8.92 15.56
C PRO A 75 6.58 9.30 16.09
N SER A 76 6.56 9.93 17.28
CA SER A 76 5.34 10.43 17.90
C SER A 76 4.65 11.47 17.02
N LEU A 77 3.32 11.49 17.04
CA LEU A 77 2.54 12.52 16.35
C LEU A 77 2.82 13.90 16.97
N PRO A 78 2.74 14.99 16.19
CA PRO A 78 2.93 16.35 16.69
C PRO A 78 2.03 16.66 17.90
N GLY A 79 2.55 17.38 18.89
CA GLY A 79 1.83 17.72 20.12
C GLY A 79 0.58 18.59 19.86
N GLY A 80 0.61 19.43 18.84
CA GLY A 80 -0.48 20.33 18.47
C GLY A 80 -1.67 19.68 17.73
N MET A 81 -1.60 18.37 17.38
CA MET A 81 -2.70 17.69 16.73
C MET A 81 -3.91 17.51 17.65
N SER A 82 -5.11 17.76 17.14
CA SER A 82 -6.37 17.47 17.84
C SER A 82 -6.55 15.96 18.07
N LYS A 83 -7.42 15.58 19.00
CA LYS A 83 -7.74 14.16 19.26
C LYS A 83 -8.30 13.46 18.02
N ILE A 84 -9.12 14.17 17.24
CA ILE A 84 -9.73 13.66 16.00
C ILE A 84 -8.66 13.43 14.92
N GLU A 85 -7.76 14.37 14.70
CA GLU A 85 -6.68 14.21 13.73
C GLU A 85 -5.77 13.02 14.09
N ARG A 86 -5.43 12.84 15.37
CA ARG A 86 -4.65 11.68 15.82
C ARG A 86 -5.38 10.36 15.60
N PHE A 87 -6.69 10.33 15.85
CA PHE A 87 -7.51 9.15 15.57
C PHE A 87 -7.53 8.84 14.08
N LEU A 88 -7.85 9.84 13.25
CA LEU A 88 -7.88 9.68 11.78
C LEU A 88 -6.53 9.23 11.21
N ALA A 89 -5.42 9.81 11.68
CA ALA A 89 -4.09 9.40 11.25
C ALA A 89 -3.82 7.92 11.57
N ARG A 90 -4.18 7.45 12.77
CA ARG A 90 -4.02 6.03 13.14
C ARG A 90 -4.94 5.12 12.33
N ALA A 91 -6.20 5.51 12.17
CA ALA A 91 -7.18 4.76 11.39
C ALA A 91 -6.77 4.61 9.92
N THR A 92 -6.31 5.71 9.30
CA THR A 92 -5.80 5.71 7.91
C THR A 92 -4.61 4.76 7.75
N HIS A 93 -3.65 4.79 8.68
CA HIS A 93 -2.50 3.87 8.61
C HIS A 93 -2.93 2.40 8.82
N ALA A 94 -3.87 2.14 9.73
CA ALA A 94 -4.42 0.79 9.91
C ALA A 94 -5.16 0.30 8.66
N ALA A 95 -5.98 1.18 8.05
CA ALA A 95 -6.67 0.90 6.80
C ALA A 95 -5.69 0.57 5.66
N PHE A 96 -4.59 1.33 5.52
CA PHE A 96 -3.56 0.99 4.53
C PHE A 96 -2.97 -0.39 4.75
N TYR A 97 -2.59 -0.76 5.97
CA TYR A 97 -2.06 -2.10 6.19
C TYR A 97 -3.09 -3.17 5.84
N LEU A 98 -4.35 -3.01 6.27
CA LEU A 98 -5.42 -3.95 5.90
C LEU A 98 -5.55 -4.07 4.37
N LEU A 99 -5.61 -2.95 3.65
CA LEU A 99 -5.78 -2.92 2.20
C LEU A 99 -4.55 -3.44 1.45
N LEU A 100 -3.32 -3.15 1.91
CA LEU A 100 -2.08 -3.64 1.31
C LEU A 100 -1.93 -5.17 1.39
N PHE A 101 -2.59 -5.82 2.34
CA PHE A 101 -2.68 -7.28 2.42
C PHE A 101 -3.91 -7.80 1.67
N ALA A 102 -5.09 -7.23 1.90
CA ALA A 102 -6.34 -7.73 1.34
C ALA A 102 -6.37 -7.66 -0.19
N MET A 103 -5.87 -6.56 -0.78
CA MET A 103 -5.85 -6.37 -2.23
C MET A 103 -5.09 -7.48 -2.99
N PRO A 104 -3.79 -7.70 -2.72
CA PRO A 104 -3.06 -8.74 -3.46
C PRO A 104 -3.54 -10.15 -3.11
N LEU A 105 -4.01 -10.41 -1.88
CA LEU A 105 -4.56 -11.70 -1.50
C LEU A 105 -5.88 -12.00 -2.23
N THR A 106 -6.79 -11.04 -2.35
CA THR A 106 -8.02 -11.23 -3.14
C THR A 106 -7.72 -11.42 -4.62
N GLY A 107 -6.75 -10.69 -5.19
CA GLY A 107 -6.30 -10.89 -6.56
C GLY A 107 -5.67 -12.26 -6.81
N TRP A 108 -4.91 -12.78 -5.84
CA TRP A 108 -4.32 -14.12 -5.91
C TRP A 108 -5.40 -15.21 -5.83
N LEU A 109 -6.30 -15.13 -4.85
CA LEU A 109 -7.44 -16.03 -4.71
C LEU A 109 -8.33 -16.01 -5.95
N MET A 110 -8.63 -14.82 -6.49
CA MET A 110 -9.41 -14.65 -7.72
C MET A 110 -8.74 -15.35 -8.91
N SER A 111 -7.42 -15.19 -9.05
CA SER A 111 -6.66 -15.86 -10.13
C SER A 111 -6.71 -17.38 -9.99
N SER A 112 -6.53 -17.90 -8.75
CA SER A 112 -6.64 -19.34 -8.45
C SER A 112 -8.04 -19.88 -8.77
N ALA A 113 -9.10 -19.15 -8.37
CA ALA A 113 -10.50 -19.54 -8.66
C ALA A 113 -10.84 -19.62 -10.14
N LYS A 114 -10.08 -18.94 -11.01
CA LYS A 114 -10.23 -18.97 -12.46
C LYS A 114 -9.20 -19.87 -13.17
N ASN A 115 -8.37 -20.57 -12.39
CA ASN A 115 -7.24 -21.37 -12.90
C ASN A 115 -6.24 -20.56 -13.74
N TYR A 116 -6.03 -19.29 -13.35
CA TYR A 116 -5.05 -18.40 -13.95
C TYR A 116 -3.83 -18.32 -13.06
N SER A 117 -2.75 -18.96 -13.41
CA SER A 117 -1.52 -18.96 -12.61
C SER A 117 -1.01 -17.55 -12.33
N VAL A 118 -0.45 -17.37 -11.15
CA VAL A 118 0.22 -16.14 -10.71
C VAL A 118 1.73 -16.34 -10.85
N SER A 119 2.27 -15.93 -12.00
CA SER A 119 3.73 -15.95 -12.23
C SER A 119 4.35 -14.64 -11.76
N TRP A 120 5.47 -14.71 -11.03
CA TRP A 120 6.20 -13.53 -10.59
C TRP A 120 7.32 -13.22 -11.60
N PHE A 121 7.02 -12.31 -12.51
CA PHE A 121 7.90 -11.86 -13.61
C PHE A 121 8.50 -12.99 -14.46
N GLY A 122 7.82 -14.14 -14.55
CA GLY A 122 8.31 -15.32 -15.27
C GLY A 122 9.38 -16.13 -14.53
N LEU A 123 9.82 -15.69 -13.34
CA LEU A 123 10.86 -16.36 -12.56
C LEU A 123 10.36 -17.62 -11.85
N PHE A 124 9.18 -17.54 -11.26
CA PHE A 124 8.49 -18.68 -10.65
C PHE A 124 6.98 -18.43 -10.61
N THR A 125 6.23 -19.49 -10.39
CA THR A 125 4.77 -19.45 -10.28
C THR A 125 4.36 -19.74 -8.84
N TRP A 126 3.53 -18.84 -8.27
CA TRP A 126 2.92 -19.06 -6.97
C TRP A 126 1.90 -20.19 -7.05
N PRO A 127 1.77 -21.03 -6.02
CA PRO A 127 0.77 -22.10 -5.99
C PRO A 127 -0.64 -21.51 -5.97
N ASP A 128 -1.60 -22.22 -6.52
CA ASP A 128 -2.99 -21.87 -6.39
C ASP A 128 -3.46 -22.09 -4.95
N LEU A 129 -4.17 -21.10 -4.38
CA LEU A 129 -4.66 -21.12 -3.01
C LEU A 129 -5.99 -21.86 -2.86
N ILE A 130 -6.79 -21.86 -3.93
CA ILE A 130 -8.09 -22.54 -4.01
C ILE A 130 -8.26 -23.16 -5.40
N GLY A 131 -9.09 -24.18 -5.49
CA GLY A 131 -9.45 -24.80 -6.76
C GLY A 131 -10.36 -23.91 -7.61
N PRO A 132 -10.49 -24.22 -8.93
CA PRO A 132 -11.35 -23.49 -9.84
C PRO A 132 -12.82 -23.51 -9.39
N ASN A 133 -13.42 -22.31 -9.29
CA ASN A 133 -14.82 -22.17 -8.88
C ASN A 133 -15.35 -20.80 -9.34
N GLU A 134 -16.34 -20.79 -10.24
CA GLU A 134 -16.89 -19.56 -10.82
C GLU A 134 -17.54 -18.65 -9.80
N ARG A 135 -18.30 -19.19 -8.86
CA ARG A 135 -18.95 -18.39 -7.80
C ARG A 135 -17.93 -17.70 -6.92
N SER A 136 -16.84 -18.40 -6.56
CA SER A 136 -15.74 -17.82 -5.78
C SER A 136 -15.02 -16.73 -6.58
N PHE A 137 -14.81 -16.94 -7.89
CA PHE A 137 -14.20 -15.95 -8.76
C PHE A 137 -15.03 -14.65 -8.80
N GLU A 138 -16.33 -14.72 -9.06
CA GLU A 138 -17.20 -13.54 -9.14
C GLU A 138 -17.27 -12.78 -7.79
N PHE A 139 -17.37 -13.50 -6.68
CA PHE A 139 -17.33 -12.89 -5.34
C PHE A 139 -16.00 -12.19 -5.07
N LEU A 140 -14.88 -12.84 -5.36
CA LEU A 140 -13.54 -12.29 -5.13
C LEU A 140 -13.24 -11.13 -6.07
N LYS A 141 -13.74 -11.18 -7.32
CA LYS A 141 -13.64 -10.06 -8.27
C LYS A 141 -14.36 -8.83 -7.72
N GLY A 142 -15.63 -8.96 -7.34
CA GLY A 142 -16.38 -7.85 -6.76
C GLY A 142 -15.75 -7.32 -5.48
N THR A 143 -15.17 -8.20 -4.64
CA THR A 143 -14.43 -7.80 -3.45
C THR A 143 -13.15 -7.02 -3.81
N HIS A 144 -12.37 -7.48 -4.80
CA HIS A 144 -11.17 -6.81 -5.26
C HIS A 144 -11.48 -5.41 -5.83
N ASP A 145 -12.56 -5.31 -6.63
CA ASP A 145 -13.02 -4.04 -7.20
C ASP A 145 -13.41 -3.04 -6.08
N LEU A 146 -14.18 -3.49 -5.07
CA LEU A 146 -14.53 -2.66 -3.92
C LEU A 146 -13.31 -2.22 -3.12
N LEU A 147 -12.38 -3.14 -2.82
CA LEU A 147 -11.14 -2.81 -2.12
C LEU A 147 -10.27 -1.83 -2.91
N SER A 148 -10.29 -1.87 -4.24
CA SER A 148 -9.57 -0.91 -5.09
C SER A 148 -10.11 0.51 -4.91
N ILE A 149 -11.43 0.67 -4.90
CA ILE A 149 -12.09 1.95 -4.65
C ILE A 149 -11.74 2.48 -3.25
N LEU A 150 -11.78 1.61 -2.23
CA LEU A 150 -11.42 1.98 -0.87
C LEU A 150 -9.95 2.39 -0.75
N LEU A 151 -9.04 1.65 -1.38
CA LEU A 151 -7.61 1.97 -1.38
C LEU A 151 -7.35 3.31 -2.06
N PHE A 152 -8.01 3.58 -3.19
CA PHE A 152 -7.91 4.85 -3.90
C PHE A 152 -8.41 6.01 -3.02
N ALA A 153 -9.59 5.88 -2.42
CA ALA A 153 -10.16 6.91 -1.55
C ALA A 153 -9.25 7.19 -0.34
N VAL A 154 -8.74 6.14 0.32
CA VAL A 154 -7.82 6.28 1.47
C VAL A 154 -6.51 6.93 1.03
N ALA A 155 -5.99 6.61 -0.16
CA ALA A 155 -4.77 7.22 -0.70
C ALA A 155 -4.97 8.72 -0.96
N ILE A 156 -6.07 9.12 -1.58
CA ILE A 156 -6.40 10.55 -1.80
C ILE A 156 -6.52 11.29 -0.47
N LEU A 157 -7.27 10.75 0.49
CA LEU A 157 -7.40 11.37 1.82
C LEU A 157 -6.06 11.50 2.54
N HIS A 158 -5.19 10.51 2.42
CA HIS A 158 -3.85 10.53 3.00
C HIS A 158 -2.97 11.62 2.39
N ILE A 159 -3.00 11.75 1.06
CA ILE A 159 -2.25 12.80 0.34
C ILE A 159 -2.77 14.18 0.74
N LEU A 160 -4.08 14.39 0.74
CA LEU A 160 -4.70 15.65 1.12
C LEU A 160 -4.37 16.02 2.58
N ALA A 161 -4.40 15.05 3.50
CA ALA A 161 -4.00 15.26 4.89
C ALA A 161 -2.52 15.66 5.00
N ALA A 162 -1.62 14.98 4.28
CA ALA A 162 -0.20 15.32 4.26
C ALA A 162 0.05 16.75 3.71
N LEU A 163 -0.66 17.13 2.64
CA LEU A 163 -0.60 18.48 2.07
C LEU A 163 -1.17 19.53 3.04
N LYS A 164 -2.30 19.24 3.73
CA LYS A 164 -2.84 20.10 4.78
C LYS A 164 -1.80 20.35 5.88
N HIS A 165 -1.15 19.28 6.37
CA HIS A 165 -0.10 19.41 7.37
C HIS A 165 1.07 20.26 6.88
N HIS A 166 1.47 20.10 5.62
CA HIS A 166 2.59 20.83 5.05
C HIS A 166 2.30 22.32 4.81
N PHE A 167 1.17 22.63 4.16
CA PHE A 167 0.87 24.00 3.71
C PHE A 167 0.07 24.82 4.73
N TRP A 168 -0.85 24.17 5.45
CA TRP A 168 -1.78 24.86 6.36
C TRP A 168 -1.31 24.83 7.80
N ASN A 169 -1.05 23.64 8.34
CA ASN A 169 -0.57 23.48 9.71
C ASN A 169 0.91 23.88 9.84
N LYS A 170 1.67 23.83 8.72
CA LYS A 170 3.12 24.13 8.67
C LYS A 170 3.94 23.33 9.66
N ASP A 171 3.54 22.06 9.88
CA ASP A 171 4.23 21.12 10.77
C ASP A 171 5.13 20.15 9.99
N ASP A 172 5.83 19.27 10.71
CA ASP A 172 6.83 18.37 10.12
C ASP A 172 6.27 17.04 9.60
N VAL A 173 4.96 16.76 9.71
CA VAL A 173 4.38 15.44 9.39
C VAL A 173 4.82 14.95 8.02
N PHE A 174 4.69 15.78 6.99
CA PHE A 174 5.10 15.45 5.63
C PHE A 174 6.62 15.30 5.51
N ARG A 175 7.38 16.27 6.07
CA ARG A 175 8.85 16.29 6.00
C ARG A 175 9.51 15.09 6.67
N ARG A 176 8.89 14.51 7.71
CA ARG A 176 9.40 13.32 8.42
C ARG A 176 9.48 12.07 7.52
N MET A 177 8.69 12.03 6.44
CA MET A 177 8.67 10.92 5.48
C MET A 177 9.49 11.20 4.20
N LEU A 178 9.92 12.46 3.97
CA LEU A 178 10.76 12.79 2.82
C LEU A 178 12.20 12.33 3.05
N PRO A 179 12.85 11.67 2.08
CA PRO A 179 14.28 11.39 2.16
C PRO A 179 15.07 12.70 2.11
N PHE A 180 16.25 12.73 2.73
CA PHE A 180 17.24 13.81 2.66
C PHE A 180 16.83 15.19 3.20
N THR A 181 15.66 15.36 3.80
CA THR A 181 15.28 16.64 4.44
C THR A 181 15.85 16.74 5.86
N LYS A 182 16.43 17.89 6.21
CA LYS A 182 16.76 18.20 7.61
C LYS A 182 15.47 18.61 8.33
N THR A 183 15.14 18.00 9.47
CA THR A 183 14.12 18.52 10.37
C THR A 183 14.77 19.55 11.27
N GLU A 184 14.23 20.77 11.33
CA GLU A 184 14.63 21.73 12.34
C GLU A 184 14.32 21.14 13.73
N LYS A 185 15.29 21.19 14.63
CA LYS A 185 15.05 20.93 16.04
C LYS A 185 14.09 22.01 16.52
N GLN A 186 12.88 21.62 16.91
CA GLN A 186 12.03 22.52 17.68
C GLN A 186 12.80 22.82 19.00
N SER A 187 13.31 24.03 19.09
CA SER A 187 13.88 24.64 20.31
C SER A 187 12.78 24.89 21.33
#